data_e9c8844c5f11e2b98d1f2ffef626b1ae
#
_entry.id   e9c8844c5f11e2b98d1f2ffef626b1ae
#
_cell.length_a   1.000
_cell.length_b   1.000
_cell.length_c   1.000
_cell.angle_alpha   90.00
_cell.angle_beta   90.00
_cell.angle_gamma   90.00
#
_symmetry.space_group_name_H-M   'P 1'
#
loop_
_entity.id
_entity.type
_entity.pdbx_description
1 polymer ?
#
loop_
_entity_poly.entity_id
_entity_poly.type
_entity_poly.pdbx_seq_one_letter_code
_entity_poly.pdbx_strand_id
1 'polypeptide(L)'
;MKTLFVSALLAFLPVAAQAACAPTDFAIKEFKPSANGSGAAVRLMLSGELVNNCAEPSAAQIRIEAKDASGSVLQSKQGWPAGTTNIAPGASAKFDLGRQFRFQSEMASYTVSVVAVRAW
;
A
#
# COMPACT_ATOMS: atom_id res chain seq x y z
N MET A 1 10.63 -36.51 48.76
CA MET A 1 10.63 -36.09 48.37
C MET A 1 10.44 -35.48 47.51
N LYS A 2 10.34 -35.22 46.88
CA LYS A 2 10.33 -34.60 46.17
C LYS A 2 9.97 -34.32 45.11
N THR A 3 9.74 -34.00 44.55
CA THR A 3 9.46 -33.69 43.69
C THR A 3 9.34 -32.99 42.79
N LEU A 4 9.38 -32.71 42.15
CA LEU A 4 9.37 -31.99 41.33
C LEU A 4 9.00 -31.83 40.24
N PHE A 5 8.72 -31.42 39.68
CA PHE A 5 8.42 -31.11 38.72
C PHE A 5 8.42 -30.50 37.77
N VAL A 6 8.47 -30.12 36.98
CA VAL A 6 8.67 -29.63 36.13
C VAL A 6 8.02 -29.34 35.15
N SER A 7 7.79 -28.88 34.74
CA SER A 7 7.15 -28.56 33.98
C SER A 7 7.34 -28.12 32.79
N ALA A 8 7.45 -28.16 32.22
CA ALA A 8 7.71 -27.97 31.11
C ALA A 8 7.02 -27.14 30.40
N LEU A 9 7.00 -26.63 30.05
CA LEU A 9 6.46 -25.80 29.46
C LEU A 9 6.52 -25.61 28.17
N LEU A 10 6.26 -25.53 27.66
CA LEU A 10 6.22 -25.43 26.56
C LEU A 10 5.83 -24.45 25.90
N ALA A 11 6.23 -23.93 25.47
CA ALA A 11 6.09 -22.92 24.88
C ALA A 11 5.64 -23.03 23.64
N PHE A 12 5.10 -22.73 23.30
CA PHE A 12 4.64 -22.81 22.17
C PHE A 12 4.56 -21.85 21.38
N LEU A 13 4.87 -21.53 20.70
CA LEU A 13 4.90 -20.79 19.82
C LEU A 13 4.07 -20.90 18.80
N PRO A 14 3.57 -20.25 18.45
CA PRO A 14 2.68 -20.21 17.53
C PRO A 14 3.09 -20.07 16.34
N VAL A 15 3.54 -20.36 15.99
CA VAL A 15 3.89 -20.34 14.90
C VAL A 15 3.33 -19.68 14.01
N ALA A 16 2.61 -19.72 13.90
CA ALA A 16 2.05 -19.20 12.98
C ALA A 16 2.30 -18.17 12.63
N ALA A 17 2.65 -17.93 13.11
CA ALA A 17 2.93 -16.89 12.88
C ALA A 17 3.05 -16.44 11.75
N GLN A 18 3.03 -16.74 11.08
CA GLN A 18 3.20 -16.30 10.04
C GLN A 18 2.44 -15.42 9.73
N ALA A 19 2.73 -14.80 9.94
CA ALA A 19 2.04 -13.89 9.77
C ALA A 19 1.89 -13.36 8.56
N ALA A 20 0.89 -12.99 8.19
CA ALA A 20 0.70 -12.27 7.00
C ALA A 20 1.30 -10.93 7.17
N CYS A 21 1.67 -10.32 6.08
CA CYS A 21 2.12 -8.95 6.11
C CYS A 21 0.95 -8.02 6.39
N ALA A 22 1.22 -6.92 7.03
CA ALA A 22 0.21 -5.91 7.32
C ALA A 22 0.40 -4.70 6.41
N PRO A 23 -0.62 -3.88 6.24
CA PRO A 23 -0.45 -2.66 5.44
C PRO A 23 0.68 -1.78 5.93
N THR A 24 0.95 -1.76 7.23
CA THR A 24 2.03 -0.97 7.78
C THR A 24 3.41 -1.52 7.46
N ASP A 25 3.48 -2.74 6.92
CA ASP A 25 4.76 -3.29 6.48
C ASP A 25 5.16 -2.81 5.10
N PHE A 26 4.30 -2.05 4.44
CA PHE A 26 4.60 -1.51 3.13
C PHE A 26 4.82 -0.01 3.23
N ALA A 27 5.67 0.50 2.38
CA ALA A 27 5.97 1.93 2.33
C ALA A 27 5.74 2.45 0.93
N ILE A 28 5.30 3.68 0.85
CA ILE A 28 5.17 4.38 -0.41
C ILE A 28 6.35 5.32 -0.52
N LYS A 29 7.06 5.23 -1.64
CA LYS A 29 8.20 6.10 -1.89
C LYS A 29 8.00 6.90 -3.15
N GLU A 30 8.53 8.10 -3.13
CA GLU A 30 8.58 8.93 -4.34
C GLU A 30 7.23 9.14 -4.99
N PHE A 31 6.21 9.34 -4.17
CA PHE A 31 4.90 9.66 -4.71
C PHE A 31 4.94 11.08 -5.27
N LYS A 32 4.72 11.20 -6.58
CA LYS A 32 4.84 12.46 -7.28
C LYS A 32 3.62 12.73 -8.14
N PRO A 33 2.64 13.43 -7.61
CA PRO A 33 1.51 13.83 -8.43
C PRO A 33 1.96 14.89 -9.43
N SER A 34 1.48 14.79 -10.65
CA SER A 34 1.72 15.82 -11.65
C SER A 34 0.58 15.83 -12.65
N ALA A 35 0.45 16.92 -13.35
CA ALA A 35 -0.57 17.08 -14.36
C ALA A 35 0.05 17.69 -15.60
N ASN A 36 -0.26 17.13 -16.76
CA ASN A 36 0.25 17.61 -18.02
C ASN A 36 -0.91 17.93 -18.94
N GLY A 37 -0.69 18.89 -19.82
CA GLY A 37 -1.70 19.30 -20.78
C GLY A 37 -2.50 20.47 -20.27
N SER A 38 -3.55 20.81 -20.98
CA SER A 38 -4.38 21.93 -20.61
C SER A 38 -5.82 21.67 -21.02
N GLY A 39 -6.73 22.35 -20.34
CA GLY A 39 -8.15 22.25 -20.63
C GLY A 39 -8.64 20.81 -20.44
N ALA A 40 -9.40 20.33 -21.40
CA ALA A 40 -9.96 19.00 -21.33
C ALA A 40 -8.93 17.91 -21.57
N ALA A 41 -7.72 18.30 -21.98
CA ALA A 41 -6.66 17.35 -22.29
C ALA A 41 -5.70 17.14 -21.12
N VAL A 42 -6.04 17.61 -19.94
CA VAL A 42 -5.15 17.44 -18.79
C VAL A 42 -5.10 15.96 -18.43
N ARG A 43 -3.88 15.46 -18.27
CA ARG A 43 -3.63 14.09 -17.90
C ARG A 43 -2.93 14.08 -16.56
N LEU A 44 -3.49 13.33 -15.63
CA LEU A 44 -2.87 13.18 -14.32
C LEU A 44 -1.87 12.04 -14.34
N MET A 45 -0.79 12.24 -13.60
CA MET A 45 0.17 11.19 -13.31
C MET A 45 0.32 11.14 -11.79
N LEU A 46 -0.02 10.00 -11.23
CA LEU A 46 0.03 9.80 -9.78
C LEU A 46 0.93 8.60 -9.54
N SER A 47 2.22 8.84 -9.69
CA SER A 47 3.20 7.77 -9.72
C SER A 47 3.98 7.68 -8.43
N GLY A 48 4.46 6.49 -8.14
CA GLY A 48 5.30 6.24 -6.98
C GLY A 48 5.77 4.82 -6.98
N GLU A 49 6.34 4.41 -5.85
CA GLU A 49 6.81 3.05 -5.67
C GLU A 49 6.24 2.48 -4.39
N LEU A 50 5.80 1.24 -4.46
CA LEU A 50 5.33 0.50 -3.31
C LEU A 50 6.41 -0.48 -2.91
N VAL A 51 6.91 -0.37 -1.68
CA VAL A 51 8.02 -1.19 -1.19
C VAL A 51 7.50 -2.17 -0.15
N ASN A 52 7.89 -3.42 -0.29
CA ASN A 52 7.53 -4.45 0.68
C ASN A 52 8.64 -4.55 1.72
N ASN A 53 8.37 -4.07 2.93
CA ASN A 53 9.32 -4.19 4.05
C ASN A 53 8.96 -5.35 4.97
N CYS A 54 8.05 -6.20 4.55
CA CYS A 54 7.69 -7.39 5.29
C CYS A 54 8.71 -8.50 5.01
N ALA A 55 8.74 -9.49 5.87
CA ALA A 55 9.64 -10.62 5.69
C ALA A 55 9.11 -11.64 4.68
N GLU A 56 7.88 -11.49 4.23
CA GLU A 56 7.24 -12.44 3.33
C GLU A 56 6.86 -11.77 2.02
N PRO A 57 6.92 -12.50 0.90
CA PRO A 57 6.42 -11.95 -0.36
C PRO A 57 4.92 -11.69 -0.25
N SER A 58 4.50 -10.54 -0.68
CA SER A 58 3.08 -10.16 -0.63
C SER A 58 2.81 -9.04 -1.60
N ALA A 59 1.56 -8.89 -1.97
CA ALA A 59 1.10 -7.75 -2.75
C ALA A 59 0.29 -6.83 -1.84
N ALA A 60 0.20 -5.59 -2.22
CA ALA A 60 -0.58 -4.62 -1.45
C ALA A 60 -1.43 -3.78 -2.38
N GLN A 61 -2.56 -3.37 -1.87
CA GLN A 61 -3.46 -2.48 -2.56
C GLN A 61 -3.26 -1.08 -2.01
N ILE A 62 -3.20 -0.11 -2.89
CA ILE A 62 -3.09 1.28 -2.47
C ILE A 62 -4.37 2.01 -2.83
N ARG A 63 -4.63 3.07 -2.09
CA ARG A 63 -5.73 3.99 -2.38
C ARG A 63 -5.15 5.37 -2.52
N ILE A 64 -5.56 6.06 -3.58
CA ILE A 64 -5.20 7.45 -3.77
C ILE A 64 -6.48 8.27 -3.69
N GLU A 65 -6.42 9.34 -2.93
CA GLU A 65 -7.54 10.27 -2.80
C GLU A 65 -7.12 11.63 -3.31
N ALA A 66 -7.92 12.18 -4.20
CA ALA A 66 -7.72 13.53 -4.68
C ALA A 66 -8.65 14.45 -3.89
N LYS A 67 -8.09 15.49 -3.31
CA LYS A 67 -8.82 16.36 -2.39
C LYS A 67 -8.78 17.80 -2.87
N ASP A 68 -9.80 18.55 -2.51
CA ASP A 68 -9.83 19.97 -2.80
C ASP A 68 -9.09 20.77 -1.73
N ALA A 69 -9.10 22.07 -1.85
CA ALA A 69 -8.37 22.94 -0.93
C ALA A 69 -8.87 22.86 0.50
N SER A 70 -10.12 22.44 0.70
CA SER A 70 -10.67 22.30 2.04
C SER A 70 -10.41 20.92 2.63
N GLY A 71 -9.79 20.02 1.86
CA GLY A 71 -9.53 18.67 2.34
C GLY A 71 -10.63 17.67 2.04
N SER A 72 -11.66 18.08 1.32
CA SER A 72 -12.72 17.15 0.95
C SER A 72 -12.29 16.25 -0.18
N VAL A 73 -12.66 14.99 -0.11
CA VAL A 73 -12.28 14.03 -1.13
C VAL A 73 -13.16 14.21 -2.36
N LEU A 74 -12.53 14.47 -3.48
CA LEU A 74 -13.22 14.61 -4.76
C LEU A 74 -13.33 13.27 -5.48
N GLN A 75 -12.26 12.50 -5.46
CA GLN A 75 -12.22 11.19 -6.08
C GLN A 75 -11.32 10.28 -5.27
N SER A 76 -11.65 9.00 -5.28
CA SER A 76 -10.85 8.00 -4.59
C SER A 76 -10.77 6.77 -5.48
N LYS A 77 -9.57 6.27 -5.70
CA LYS A 77 -9.34 5.09 -6.54
C LYS A 77 -8.36 4.16 -5.85
N GLN A 78 -8.52 2.89 -6.11
CA GLN A 78 -7.68 1.86 -5.53
C GLN A 78 -7.07 1.01 -6.63
N GLY A 79 -5.92 0.44 -6.34
CA GLY A 79 -5.26 -0.43 -7.30
C GLY A 79 -4.21 -1.29 -6.64
N TRP A 80 -3.82 -2.35 -7.35
CA TRP A 80 -2.76 -3.26 -6.93
C TRP A 80 -1.57 -3.03 -7.83
N PRO A 81 -0.52 -2.33 -7.36
CA PRO A 81 0.61 -2.00 -8.25
C PRO A 81 1.25 -3.20 -8.92
N ALA A 82 1.34 -4.32 -8.22
CA ALA A 82 1.93 -5.52 -8.80
C ALA A 82 0.89 -6.51 -9.32
N GLY A 83 -0.38 -6.11 -9.36
CA GLY A 83 -1.43 -7.01 -9.82
C GLY A 83 -1.56 -8.22 -8.92
N THR A 84 -1.51 -9.40 -9.51
CA THR A 84 -1.60 -10.64 -8.76
C THR A 84 -0.21 -11.23 -8.47
N THR A 85 0.82 -10.41 -8.56
CA THR A 85 2.19 -10.84 -8.28
C THR A 85 2.59 -10.38 -6.88
N ASN A 86 3.24 -11.24 -6.14
CA ASN A 86 3.76 -10.86 -4.84
C ASN A 86 5.06 -10.09 -5.03
N ILE A 87 5.25 -9.07 -4.20
CA ILE A 87 6.48 -8.29 -4.18
C ILE A 87 7.40 -8.94 -3.16
N ALA A 88 8.61 -9.27 -3.56
CA ALA A 88 9.55 -9.91 -2.66
C ALA A 88 9.95 -8.96 -1.54
N PRO A 89 10.36 -9.50 -0.37
CA PRO A 89 10.83 -8.65 0.71
C PRO A 89 11.94 -7.72 0.24
N GLY A 90 11.81 -6.44 0.54
CA GLY A 90 12.79 -5.45 0.14
C GLY A 90 12.65 -4.96 -1.28
N ALA A 91 11.81 -5.58 -2.07
CA ALA A 91 11.61 -5.16 -3.46
C ALA A 91 10.49 -4.14 -3.55
N SER A 92 10.34 -3.56 -4.72
CA SER A 92 9.32 -2.54 -4.94
C SER A 92 8.62 -2.75 -6.25
N ALA A 93 7.44 -2.14 -6.37
CA ALA A 93 6.66 -2.11 -7.60
C ALA A 93 6.27 -0.67 -7.88
N LYS A 94 6.50 -0.24 -9.11
CA LYS A 94 6.10 1.11 -9.49
C LYS A 94 4.63 1.14 -9.83
N PHE A 95 4.03 2.28 -9.61
CA PHE A 95 2.61 2.43 -9.93
C PHE A 95 2.35 3.82 -10.48
N ASP A 96 1.24 3.93 -11.18
CA ASP A 96 0.72 5.21 -11.63
C ASP A 96 -0.78 5.02 -11.83
N LEU A 97 -1.56 5.61 -10.94
CA LEU A 97 -3.01 5.47 -11.02
C LEU A 97 -3.67 6.70 -11.62
N GLY A 98 -2.89 7.60 -12.20
CA GLY A 98 -3.46 8.83 -12.75
C GLY A 98 -4.55 8.59 -13.78
N ARG A 99 -4.43 7.50 -14.55
CA ARG A 99 -5.43 7.23 -15.57
C ARG A 99 -6.80 6.91 -15.03
N GLN A 100 -6.89 6.48 -13.80
CA GLN A 100 -8.18 6.16 -13.21
C GLN A 100 -8.91 7.40 -12.74
N PHE A 101 -8.24 8.52 -12.71
CA PHE A 101 -8.82 9.77 -12.24
C PHE A 101 -9.21 10.64 -13.41
N ARG A 102 -10.27 11.40 -13.19
CA ARG A 102 -10.66 12.43 -14.14
C ARG A 102 -10.23 13.76 -13.53
N PHE A 103 -9.38 14.49 -14.20
CA PHE A 103 -8.86 15.73 -13.66
C PHE A 103 -9.98 16.72 -13.37
N GLN A 104 -9.90 17.36 -12.22
CA GLN A 104 -10.79 18.45 -11.84
C GLN A 104 -9.93 19.62 -11.37
N SER A 105 -10.30 20.81 -11.77
CA SER A 105 -9.51 21.99 -11.41
C SER A 105 -9.52 22.26 -9.92
N GLU A 106 -10.50 21.71 -9.19
CA GLU A 106 -10.56 21.86 -7.74
C GLU A 106 -9.55 20.98 -7.01
N MET A 107 -8.93 20.05 -7.69
CA MET A 107 -7.97 19.17 -7.05
C MET A 107 -6.77 19.96 -6.54
N ALA A 108 -6.54 19.90 -5.24
CA ALA A 108 -5.47 20.66 -4.60
C ALA A 108 -4.39 19.76 -4.01
N SER A 109 -4.72 18.54 -3.64
CA SER A 109 -3.75 17.63 -3.04
C SER A 109 -4.14 16.19 -3.28
N TYR A 110 -3.17 15.31 -3.13
CA TYR A 110 -3.37 13.89 -3.30
C TYR A 110 -2.71 13.15 -2.16
N THR A 111 -3.39 12.16 -1.62
CA THR A 111 -2.83 11.30 -0.59
C THR A 111 -2.83 9.88 -1.07
N VAL A 112 -1.86 9.11 -0.64
CA VAL A 112 -1.76 7.70 -1.00
C VAL A 112 -1.55 6.90 0.28
N SER A 113 -2.25 5.78 0.37
CA SER A 113 -2.14 4.92 1.54
C SER A 113 -2.25 3.46 1.11
N VAL A 114 -1.69 2.59 1.93
CA VAL A 114 -1.80 1.15 1.72
C VAL A 114 -3.01 0.68 2.52
N VAL A 115 -3.96 0.04 1.84
CA VAL A 115 -5.24 -0.27 2.46
C VAL A 115 -5.49 -1.77 2.61
N ALA A 116 -4.76 -2.60 1.90
CA ALA A 116 -4.96 -4.04 1.99
C ALA A 116 -3.68 -4.75 1.58
N VAL A 117 -3.51 -5.97 2.06
CA VAL A 117 -2.36 -6.78 1.73
C VAL A 117 -2.86 -8.19 1.41
N ARG A 118 -2.21 -8.83 0.47
CA ARG A 118 -2.59 -10.17 0.08
C ARG A 118 -1.37 -10.93 -0.42
N ALA A 119 -1.27 -12.17 0.00
CA ALA A 119 -0.30 -13.10 -0.58
C ALA A 119 -1.04 -13.94 -1.61
N TRP A 120 -0.63 -13.83 -2.84
CA TRP A 120 -1.28 -14.57 -3.93
C TRP A 120 -0.81 -16.01 -4.01
#